data_821d4fd4d49515cb4c9b938bbdca1641
#
_entry.id   821d4fd4d49515cb4c9b938bbdca1641
#
_cell.length_a   1.000
_cell.length_b   1.000
_cell.length_c   1.000
_cell.angle_alpha   90.00
_cell.angle_beta   90.00
_cell.angle_gamma   90.00
#
_symmetry.space_group_name_H-M   'P 1'
#
loop_
_entity.id
_entity.type
_entity.pdbx_description
1 polymer ?
#
loop_
_entity_poly.entity_id
_entity_poly.type
_entity_poly.pdbx_seq_one_letter_code
_entity_poly.pdbx_strand_id
1 'polypeptide(L)'
;MSWRRCLGGDVVSARPVDAARWLIAVAKDAGRPLTNFQVQKLLYYAHGEYLSKYGEPLFADGFQAWDHGPVCPPVYRAFSDFGSDPIVNVPADRERMASKIDPAELAALERAWADYGDWSISELWDDVHRPESPWEGVYVAGKDNTTISDQSIREYFTDLQSPRLRRSMNRLRKRRDERGDLPGETIIGDAGLAKEIEAWRELRAAGTHGLLG
;
A
#
# COMPACT_ATOMS: atom_id res chain seq x y z
N MET A 1 23.77 -11.22 -9.07
CA MET A 1 23.96 -10.64 -10.43
C MET A 1 22.59 -10.59 -11.10
N SER A 2 22.04 -9.39 -11.32
CA SER A 2 20.70 -9.23 -11.91
C SER A 2 20.77 -9.62 -13.40
N TRP A 3 20.01 -10.60 -13.81
CA TRP A 3 19.93 -11.09 -15.20
C TRP A 3 19.35 -10.03 -16.17
N ARG A 4 18.70 -8.98 -15.65
CA ARG A 4 18.15 -7.86 -16.43
C ARG A 4 19.22 -7.00 -17.12
N ARG A 5 20.46 -6.97 -16.62
CA ARG A 5 21.58 -6.22 -17.25
C ARG A 5 22.08 -6.81 -18.56
N CYS A 6 21.68 -8.01 -18.92
CA CYS A 6 22.21 -8.69 -20.12
C CYS A 6 21.42 -8.41 -21.41
N LEU A 7 20.29 -7.70 -21.36
CA LEU A 7 19.41 -7.50 -22.51
C LEU A 7 19.36 -6.05 -23.03
N GLY A 8 20.32 -5.17 -22.66
CA GLY A 8 20.54 -3.90 -23.36
C GLY A 8 19.33 -2.95 -23.51
N GLY A 9 18.23 -3.16 -22.76
CA GLY A 9 17.07 -2.28 -22.74
C GLY A 9 17.10 -1.45 -21.47
N ASP A 10 16.79 -0.16 -21.57
CA ASP A 10 16.51 0.66 -20.41
C ASP A 10 15.46 -0.05 -19.55
N VAL A 11 15.81 -0.34 -18.29
CA VAL A 11 14.87 -0.93 -17.33
C VAL A 11 13.82 0.14 -17.04
N VAL A 12 12.74 0.11 -17.81
CA VAL A 12 11.58 0.97 -17.56
C VAL A 12 10.85 0.36 -16.38
N SER A 13 11.09 0.92 -15.20
CA SER A 13 10.30 0.62 -14.00
C SER A 13 8.82 0.89 -14.27
N ALA A 14 7.92 0.09 -13.69
CA ALA A 14 6.48 0.30 -13.83
C ALA A 14 6.11 1.74 -13.46
N ARG A 15 5.31 2.38 -14.30
CA ARG A 15 4.76 3.68 -13.93
C ARG A 15 3.72 3.49 -12.84
N PRO A 16 3.86 4.13 -11.67
CA PRO A 16 3.00 3.86 -10.53
C PRO A 16 1.51 4.13 -10.80
N VAL A 17 1.20 5.08 -11.70
CA VAL A 17 -0.19 5.37 -12.09
C VAL A 17 -0.79 4.24 -12.96
N ASP A 18 0.01 3.57 -13.81
CA ASP A 18 -0.48 2.44 -14.61
C ASP A 18 -0.69 1.21 -13.69
N ALA A 19 0.19 0.99 -12.72
CA ALA A 19 0.02 -0.03 -11.68
C ALA A 19 -1.23 0.22 -10.80
N ALA A 20 -1.46 1.48 -10.41
CA ALA A 20 -2.65 1.88 -9.69
C ALA A 20 -3.94 1.59 -10.49
N ARG A 21 -3.96 1.93 -11.77
CA ARG A 21 -5.09 1.65 -12.66
C ARG A 21 -5.35 0.15 -12.81
N TRP A 22 -4.30 -0.65 -12.84
CA TRP A 22 -4.44 -2.10 -12.86
C TRP A 22 -5.11 -2.62 -11.57
N LEU A 23 -4.66 -2.18 -10.39
CA LEU A 23 -5.29 -2.52 -9.12
C LEU A 23 -6.76 -2.09 -9.05
N ILE A 24 -7.08 -0.88 -9.52
CA ILE A 24 -8.46 -0.37 -9.60
C ILE A 24 -9.32 -1.25 -10.52
N ALA A 25 -8.78 -1.71 -11.67
CA ALA A 25 -9.50 -2.61 -12.56
C ALA A 25 -9.77 -3.97 -11.91
N VAL A 26 -8.77 -4.58 -11.26
CA VAL A 26 -8.92 -5.85 -10.53
C VAL A 26 -9.96 -5.72 -9.42
N ALA A 27 -9.91 -4.65 -8.66
CA ALA A 27 -10.84 -4.39 -7.57
C ALA A 27 -12.29 -4.19 -8.07
N LYS A 28 -12.46 -3.48 -9.19
CA LYS A 28 -13.74 -3.32 -9.86
C LYS A 28 -14.30 -4.67 -10.31
N ASP A 29 -13.49 -5.52 -10.96
CA ASP A 29 -13.90 -6.85 -11.40
C ASP A 29 -14.30 -7.75 -10.22
N ALA A 30 -13.66 -7.55 -9.05
CA ALA A 30 -14.01 -8.22 -7.81
C ALA A 30 -15.22 -7.62 -7.07
N GLY A 31 -15.85 -6.55 -7.59
CA GLY A 31 -16.96 -5.84 -6.95
C GLY A 31 -16.58 -5.06 -5.69
N ARG A 32 -15.30 -4.75 -5.51
CA ARG A 32 -14.74 -4.05 -4.34
C ARG A 32 -13.93 -2.82 -4.76
N PRO A 33 -14.58 -1.72 -5.16
CA PRO A 33 -13.89 -0.52 -5.61
C PRO A 33 -13.00 0.05 -4.48
N LEU A 34 -11.79 0.46 -4.83
CA LEU A 34 -10.78 0.97 -3.91
C LEU A 34 -10.86 2.49 -3.78
N THR A 35 -10.56 2.99 -2.59
CA THR A 35 -10.28 4.42 -2.35
C THR A 35 -8.83 4.76 -2.71
N ASN A 36 -8.50 6.05 -2.85
CA ASN A 36 -7.12 6.48 -3.06
C ASN A 36 -6.19 5.98 -1.93
N PHE A 37 -6.66 6.04 -0.68
CA PHE A 37 -5.93 5.50 0.47
C PHE A 37 -5.55 4.02 0.27
N GLN A 38 -6.50 3.16 -0.06
CA GLN A 38 -6.24 1.73 -0.24
C GLN A 38 -5.28 1.46 -1.40
N VAL A 39 -5.41 2.18 -2.51
CA VAL A 39 -4.48 2.09 -3.65
C VAL A 39 -3.05 2.40 -3.22
N GLN A 40 -2.84 3.47 -2.43
CA GLN A 40 -1.51 3.82 -1.90
C GLN A 40 -0.89 2.67 -1.10
N LYS A 41 -1.66 2.03 -0.22
CA LYS A 41 -1.14 0.95 0.64
C LYS A 41 -0.84 -0.32 -0.16
N LEU A 42 -1.70 -0.69 -1.10
CA LEU A 42 -1.45 -1.84 -1.98
C LEU A 42 -0.19 -1.64 -2.85
N LEU A 43 0.02 -0.44 -3.38
CA LEU A 43 1.25 -0.11 -4.12
C LEU A 43 2.49 -0.15 -3.22
N TYR A 44 2.39 0.32 -1.99
CA TYR A 44 3.47 0.25 -1.01
C TYR A 44 3.86 -1.19 -0.69
N TYR A 45 2.90 -2.07 -0.47
CA TYR A 45 3.16 -3.49 -0.24
C TYR A 45 3.80 -4.17 -1.47
N ALA A 46 3.27 -3.91 -2.66
CA ALA A 46 3.86 -4.44 -3.91
C ALA A 46 5.31 -3.97 -4.09
N HIS A 47 5.60 -2.70 -3.81
CA HIS A 47 6.93 -2.12 -3.88
C HIS A 47 7.89 -2.78 -2.86
N GLY A 48 7.46 -2.92 -1.61
CA GLY A 48 8.25 -3.55 -0.55
C GLY A 48 8.57 -5.01 -0.83
N GLU A 49 7.59 -5.77 -1.29
CA GLU A 49 7.81 -7.17 -1.69
C GLU A 49 8.76 -7.30 -2.88
N TYR A 50 8.61 -6.42 -3.87
CA TYR A 50 9.49 -6.41 -5.04
C TYR A 50 10.93 -6.06 -4.64
N LEU A 51 11.11 -5.02 -3.81
CA LEU A 51 12.42 -4.63 -3.26
C LEU A 51 13.08 -5.75 -2.48
N SER A 52 12.34 -6.43 -1.60
CA SER A 52 12.88 -7.52 -0.78
C SER A 52 13.32 -8.70 -1.63
N LYS A 53 12.63 -8.97 -2.74
CA LYS A 53 12.90 -10.10 -3.61
C LYS A 53 13.99 -9.83 -4.65
N TYR A 54 13.99 -8.64 -5.24
CA TYR A 54 14.85 -8.35 -6.40
C TYR A 54 15.96 -7.35 -6.07
N GLY A 55 15.87 -6.61 -4.96
CA GLY A 55 16.82 -5.58 -4.54
C GLY A 55 16.76 -4.30 -5.37
N GLU A 56 15.76 -4.17 -6.24
CA GLU A 56 15.53 -3.03 -7.13
C GLU A 56 14.14 -2.45 -6.87
N PRO A 57 13.91 -1.12 -7.00
CA PRO A 57 12.62 -0.51 -6.78
C PRO A 57 11.61 -0.90 -7.86
N LEU A 58 10.37 -1.19 -7.45
CA LEU A 58 9.26 -1.39 -8.39
C LEU A 58 8.86 -0.06 -9.05
N PHE A 59 8.91 1.05 -8.31
CA PHE A 59 8.59 2.40 -8.77
C PHE A 59 9.77 3.34 -8.53
N ALA A 60 10.20 4.05 -9.57
CA ALA A 60 11.29 5.03 -9.46
C ALA A 60 10.89 6.27 -8.62
N ASP A 61 9.60 6.58 -8.56
CA ASP A 61 9.06 7.73 -7.82
C ASP A 61 9.17 7.56 -6.29
N GLY A 62 9.30 6.33 -5.79
CA GLY A 62 9.39 6.03 -4.37
C GLY A 62 8.14 6.39 -3.55
N PHE A 63 8.29 6.37 -2.23
CA PHE A 63 7.23 6.68 -1.27
C PHE A 63 7.64 7.77 -0.29
N GLN A 64 6.65 8.58 0.11
CA GLN A 64 6.79 9.63 1.11
C GLN A 64 5.97 9.30 2.36
N ALA A 65 6.45 9.75 3.52
CA ALA A 65 5.74 9.62 4.78
C ALA A 65 4.78 10.80 4.97
N TRP A 66 3.49 10.56 4.71
CA TRP A 66 2.41 11.52 4.94
C TRP A 66 1.61 11.13 6.18
N ASP A 67 0.70 11.99 6.64
CA ASP A 67 -0.12 11.78 7.84
C ASP A 67 -0.89 10.44 7.81
N HIS A 68 -1.34 10.00 6.65
CA HIS A 68 -2.07 8.75 6.48
C HIS A 68 -1.20 7.56 6.02
N GLY A 69 0.09 7.59 6.38
CA GLY A 69 1.02 6.50 6.02
C GLY A 69 1.76 6.76 4.70
N PRO A 70 2.42 5.72 4.14
CA PRO A 70 3.18 5.81 2.90
C PRO A 70 2.33 6.22 1.71
N VAL A 71 2.80 7.20 0.94
CA VAL A 71 2.13 7.73 -0.26
C VAL A 71 3.13 7.82 -1.43
N CYS A 72 2.69 7.39 -2.61
CA CYS A 72 3.34 7.63 -3.89
C CYS A 72 2.71 8.89 -4.52
N PRO A 73 3.39 10.06 -4.52
CA PRO A 73 2.76 11.34 -4.86
C PRO A 73 2.15 11.42 -6.26
N PRO A 74 2.74 10.83 -7.32
CA PRO A 74 2.11 10.82 -8.65
C PRO A 74 0.76 10.14 -8.66
N VAL A 75 0.62 9.02 -7.93
CA VAL A 75 -0.65 8.29 -7.81
C VAL A 75 -1.67 9.08 -7.00
N TYR A 76 -1.25 9.64 -5.86
CA TYR A 76 -2.14 10.47 -5.05
C TYR A 76 -2.78 11.58 -5.88
N ARG A 77 -1.96 12.34 -6.62
CA ARG A 77 -2.43 13.43 -7.49
C ARG A 77 -3.34 12.96 -8.62
N ALA A 78 -3.09 11.77 -9.17
CA ALA A 78 -3.90 11.23 -10.25
C ALA A 78 -5.33 10.87 -9.83
N PHE A 79 -5.56 10.65 -8.53
CA PHE A 79 -6.85 10.24 -7.97
C PHE A 79 -7.33 11.13 -6.81
N SER A 80 -6.74 12.31 -6.64
CA SER A 80 -7.08 13.24 -5.55
C SER A 80 -8.52 13.75 -5.61
N ASP A 81 -9.09 13.87 -6.80
CA ASP A 81 -10.46 14.36 -7.00
C ASP A 81 -11.55 13.43 -6.39
N PHE A 82 -11.18 12.18 -6.12
CA PHE A 82 -12.08 11.24 -5.44
C PHE A 82 -12.09 11.42 -3.92
N GLY A 83 -11.17 12.18 -3.34
CA GLY A 83 -11.09 12.35 -1.89
C GLY A 83 -10.98 11.02 -1.15
N SER A 84 -11.93 10.78 -0.25
CA SER A 84 -12.12 9.52 0.49
C SER A 84 -13.04 8.52 -0.21
N ASP A 85 -13.71 8.93 -1.29
CA ASP A 85 -14.64 8.07 -2.02
C ASP A 85 -13.94 6.98 -2.82
N PRO A 86 -14.65 5.87 -3.09
CA PRO A 86 -14.15 4.83 -4.00
C PRO A 86 -13.90 5.37 -5.41
N ILE A 87 -12.78 4.97 -6.00
CA ILE A 87 -12.41 5.34 -7.35
C ILE A 87 -13.27 4.55 -8.34
N VAL A 88 -14.23 5.22 -8.93
CA VAL A 88 -15.17 4.68 -9.91
C VAL A 88 -15.09 5.47 -11.23
N ASN A 89 -15.60 4.88 -12.32
CA ASN A 89 -15.67 5.55 -13.63
C ASN A 89 -14.32 6.00 -14.22
N VAL A 90 -13.23 5.37 -13.79
CA VAL A 90 -11.91 5.58 -14.39
C VAL A 90 -11.72 4.59 -15.53
N PRO A 91 -11.17 5.02 -16.67
CA PRO A 91 -10.76 4.09 -17.71
C PRO A 91 -9.69 3.14 -17.17
N ALA A 92 -10.10 1.95 -16.76
CA ALA A 92 -9.25 0.91 -16.21
C ALA A 92 -9.56 -0.39 -16.93
N ASP A 93 -8.75 -0.72 -17.92
CA ASP A 93 -8.78 -1.97 -18.66
C ASP A 93 -7.63 -2.83 -18.11
N ARG A 94 -7.98 -3.91 -17.42
CA ARG A 94 -7.03 -4.79 -16.73
C ARG A 94 -5.98 -5.36 -17.69
N GLU A 95 -6.41 -5.87 -18.84
CA GLU A 95 -5.51 -6.50 -19.82
C GLU A 95 -4.56 -5.47 -20.44
N ARG A 96 -5.10 -4.32 -20.81
CA ARG A 96 -4.34 -3.22 -21.37
C ARG A 96 -3.32 -2.65 -20.36
N MET A 97 -3.66 -2.60 -19.07
CA MET A 97 -2.71 -2.14 -18.05
C MET A 97 -1.66 -3.21 -17.80
N ALA A 98 -2.04 -4.49 -17.68
CA ALA A 98 -1.11 -5.62 -17.53
C ALA A 98 -0.07 -5.68 -18.66
N SER A 99 -0.47 -5.43 -19.89
CA SER A 99 0.46 -5.46 -21.05
C SER A 99 1.55 -4.40 -21.03
N LYS A 100 1.44 -3.39 -20.16
CA LYS A 100 2.42 -2.30 -19.99
C LYS A 100 3.38 -2.52 -18.80
N ILE A 101 3.11 -3.54 -18.00
CA ILE A 101 3.84 -3.85 -16.76
C ILE A 101 4.66 -5.10 -16.99
N ASP A 102 5.93 -5.09 -16.56
CA ASP A 102 6.77 -6.29 -16.64
C ASP A 102 6.14 -7.45 -15.86
N PRO A 103 6.24 -8.71 -16.32
CA PRO A 103 5.63 -9.85 -15.62
C PRO A 103 6.04 -10.01 -14.16
N ALA A 104 7.29 -9.68 -13.80
CA ALA A 104 7.75 -9.77 -12.41
C ALA A 104 7.16 -8.65 -11.54
N GLU A 105 6.98 -7.46 -12.10
CA GLU A 105 6.32 -6.31 -11.48
C GLU A 105 4.83 -6.57 -11.30
N LEU A 106 4.19 -7.13 -12.34
CA LEU A 106 2.78 -7.54 -12.29
C LEU A 106 2.55 -8.60 -11.21
N ALA A 107 3.43 -9.59 -11.10
CA ALA A 107 3.33 -10.62 -10.05
C ALA A 107 3.44 -10.04 -8.63
N ALA A 108 4.17 -8.95 -8.42
CA ALA A 108 4.19 -8.25 -7.13
C ALA A 108 2.86 -7.54 -6.83
N LEU A 109 2.25 -6.91 -7.82
CA LEU A 109 0.92 -6.31 -7.70
C LEU A 109 -0.17 -7.35 -7.43
N GLU A 110 -0.13 -8.48 -8.14
CA GLU A 110 -1.06 -9.60 -7.95
C GLU A 110 -0.96 -10.16 -6.52
N ARG A 111 0.26 -10.29 -5.99
CA ARG A 111 0.48 -10.74 -4.62
C ARG A 111 -0.04 -9.74 -3.61
N ALA A 112 0.26 -8.46 -3.78
CA ALA A 112 -0.26 -7.42 -2.89
C ALA A 112 -1.80 -7.40 -2.89
N TRP A 113 -2.43 -7.58 -4.03
CA TRP A 113 -3.88 -7.73 -4.11
C TRP A 113 -4.38 -8.99 -3.39
N ALA A 114 -3.74 -10.15 -3.60
CA ALA A 114 -4.13 -11.41 -2.98
C ALA A 114 -3.98 -11.40 -1.45
N ASP A 115 -2.95 -10.72 -0.94
CA ASP A 115 -2.63 -10.71 0.49
C ASP A 115 -3.34 -9.59 1.27
N TYR A 116 -3.59 -8.44 0.65
CA TYR A 116 -4.09 -7.24 1.31
C TYR A 116 -5.34 -6.62 0.66
N GLY A 117 -5.77 -7.08 -0.51
CA GLY A 117 -6.89 -6.47 -1.26
C GLY A 117 -8.25 -6.62 -0.58
N ASP A 118 -8.38 -7.49 0.40
CA ASP A 118 -9.57 -7.69 1.23
C ASP A 118 -9.48 -7.02 2.61
N TRP A 119 -8.37 -6.31 2.90
CA TRP A 119 -8.21 -5.63 4.17
C TRP A 119 -9.05 -4.35 4.21
N SER A 120 -9.64 -4.11 5.38
CA SER A 120 -10.32 -2.85 5.67
C SER A 120 -9.32 -1.68 5.72
N ILE A 121 -9.83 -0.47 5.65
CA ILE A 121 -9.01 0.74 5.82
C ILE A 121 -8.32 0.76 7.18
N SER A 122 -9.02 0.34 8.25
CA SER A 122 -8.45 0.25 9.59
C SER A 122 -7.30 -0.74 9.67
N GLU A 123 -7.43 -1.93 9.08
CA GLU A 123 -6.35 -2.92 9.05
C GLU A 123 -5.12 -2.42 8.28
N LEU A 124 -5.33 -1.78 7.12
CA LEU A 124 -4.24 -1.17 6.35
C LEU A 124 -3.59 -0.01 7.10
N TRP A 125 -4.39 0.77 7.82
CA TRP A 125 -3.92 1.87 8.66
C TRP A 125 -3.03 1.34 9.79
N ASP A 126 -3.54 0.43 10.59
CA ASP A 126 -2.83 -0.14 11.74
C ASP A 126 -1.50 -0.78 11.31
N ASP A 127 -1.50 -1.43 10.15
CA ASP A 127 -0.31 -2.12 9.66
C ASP A 127 0.81 -1.15 9.24
N VAL A 128 0.50 -0.09 8.50
CA VAL A 128 1.54 0.87 8.06
C VAL A 128 2.03 1.79 9.17
N HIS A 129 1.23 1.96 10.25
CA HIS A 129 1.57 2.78 11.41
C HIS A 129 2.20 1.99 12.58
N ARG A 130 2.53 0.73 12.36
CA ARG A 130 3.19 -0.10 13.38
C ARG A 130 4.49 0.53 13.88
N PRO A 131 4.85 0.33 15.15
CA PRO A 131 6.20 0.59 15.62
C PRO A 131 7.25 -0.09 14.73
N GLU A 132 8.38 0.58 14.54
CA GLU A 132 9.48 0.11 13.70
C GLU A 132 9.17 -0.01 12.19
N SER A 133 8.00 0.48 11.74
CA SER A 133 7.72 0.56 10.31
C SER A 133 8.61 1.60 9.62
N PRO A 134 8.93 1.44 8.33
CA PRO A 134 9.72 2.43 7.58
C PRO A 134 9.08 3.82 7.57
N TRP A 135 7.76 3.89 7.66
CA TRP A 135 7.02 5.14 7.76
C TRP A 135 7.27 5.81 9.10
N GLU A 136 7.11 5.09 10.19
CA GLU A 136 7.28 5.61 11.57
C GLU A 136 8.70 6.15 11.80
N GLY A 137 9.69 5.46 11.25
CA GLY A 137 11.09 5.85 11.39
C GLY A 137 11.46 7.22 10.79
N VAL A 138 10.63 7.77 9.87
CA VAL A 138 10.92 9.05 9.17
C VAL A 138 9.79 10.06 9.26
N TYR A 139 8.63 9.65 9.75
CA TYR A 139 7.47 10.53 9.82
C TYR A 139 7.65 11.62 10.88
N VAL A 140 7.33 12.86 10.51
CA VAL A 140 7.28 14.03 11.40
C VAL A 140 5.97 14.77 11.16
N ALA A 141 5.15 14.92 12.21
CA ALA A 141 3.86 15.58 12.12
C ALA A 141 3.98 16.99 11.50
N GLY A 142 3.10 17.30 10.56
CA GLY A 142 3.07 18.58 9.85
C GLY A 142 4.23 18.80 8.87
N LYS A 143 5.03 17.77 8.59
CA LYS A 143 6.10 17.79 7.61
C LYS A 143 5.83 16.74 6.53
N ASP A 144 5.08 17.14 5.53
CA ASP A 144 4.90 16.33 4.33
C ASP A 144 6.19 16.25 3.52
N ASN A 145 6.27 15.26 2.61
CA ASN A 145 7.36 15.06 1.66
C ASN A 145 8.66 14.46 2.21
N THR A 146 8.68 13.88 3.42
CA THR A 146 9.82 13.10 3.86
C THR A 146 9.85 11.78 3.09
N THR A 147 10.92 11.52 2.34
CA THR A 147 11.08 10.29 1.57
C THR A 147 11.35 9.11 2.50
N ILE A 148 10.62 8.01 2.30
CA ILE A 148 10.92 6.72 2.92
C ILE A 148 11.95 6.04 2.01
N SER A 149 13.13 5.68 2.55
CA SER A 149 14.19 5.10 1.73
C SER A 149 13.84 3.68 1.25
N ASP A 150 14.19 3.35 0.02
CA ASP A 150 14.05 1.98 -0.50
C ASP A 150 14.82 0.96 0.34
N GLN A 151 15.94 1.38 0.94
CA GLN A 151 16.69 0.52 1.84
C GLN A 151 15.89 0.13 3.07
N SER A 152 15.27 1.10 3.78
CA SER A 152 14.45 0.83 4.97
C SER A 152 13.23 -0.03 4.63
N ILE A 153 12.57 0.25 3.48
CA ILE A 153 11.46 -0.56 3.00
C ILE A 153 11.93 -1.99 2.72
N ARG A 154 13.05 -2.17 2.02
CA ARG A 154 13.60 -3.49 1.71
C ARG A 154 13.92 -4.30 2.94
N GLU A 155 14.60 -3.70 3.92
CA GLU A 155 14.96 -4.35 5.18
C GLU A 155 13.71 -4.82 5.91
N TYR A 156 12.72 -3.94 6.10
CA TYR A 156 11.46 -4.25 6.76
C TYR A 156 10.70 -5.40 6.06
N PHE A 157 10.54 -5.35 4.74
CA PHE A 157 9.84 -6.39 4.02
C PHE A 157 10.62 -7.71 3.92
N THR A 158 11.93 -7.68 3.99
CA THR A 158 12.78 -8.88 4.09
C THR A 158 12.53 -9.59 5.43
N ASP A 159 12.44 -8.86 6.52
CA ASP A 159 12.12 -9.40 7.84
C ASP A 159 10.69 -9.93 7.91
N LEU A 160 9.72 -9.23 7.31
CA LEU A 160 8.33 -9.72 7.20
C LEU A 160 8.20 -11.04 6.43
N GLN A 161 9.09 -11.32 5.48
CA GLN A 161 9.13 -12.60 4.77
C GLN A 161 9.69 -13.73 5.63
N SER A 162 10.20 -13.44 6.84
CA SER A 162 10.67 -14.46 7.76
C SER A 162 9.52 -15.44 8.11
N PRO A 163 9.78 -16.75 8.24
CA PRO A 163 8.74 -17.74 8.55
C PRO A 163 8.01 -17.47 9.87
N ARG A 164 8.63 -16.71 10.77
CA ARG A 164 8.08 -16.35 12.09
C ARG A 164 6.99 -15.29 11.97
N LEU A 165 7.22 -14.24 11.17
CA LEU A 165 6.26 -13.15 10.95
C LEU A 165 5.12 -13.58 10.02
N ARG A 166 5.40 -14.35 8.97
CA ARG A 166 4.36 -14.95 8.13
C ARG A 166 3.37 -15.80 8.95
N ARG A 167 3.85 -16.58 9.92
CA ARG A 167 2.97 -17.36 10.81
C ARG A 167 2.15 -16.46 11.74
N SER A 168 2.67 -15.31 12.15
CA SER A 168 1.93 -14.33 12.95
C SER A 168 0.83 -13.65 12.13
N MET A 169 1.14 -13.20 10.91
CA MET A 169 0.17 -12.61 9.97
C MET A 169 -0.96 -13.59 9.63
N ASN A 170 -0.62 -14.84 9.33
CA ASN A 170 -1.61 -15.89 9.05
C ASN A 170 -2.50 -16.19 10.26
N ARG A 171 -2.00 -16.06 11.49
CA ARG A 171 -2.82 -16.20 12.71
C ARG A 171 -3.79 -15.05 12.90
N LEU A 172 -3.39 -13.83 12.57
CA LEU A 172 -4.25 -12.64 12.61
C LEU A 172 -5.36 -12.76 11.55
N ARG A 173 -5.00 -13.16 10.34
CA ARG A 173 -5.94 -13.42 9.25
C ARG A 173 -6.97 -14.49 9.65
N LYS A 174 -6.52 -15.62 10.21
CA LYS A 174 -7.41 -16.69 10.69
C LYS A 174 -8.35 -16.24 11.81
N ARG A 175 -7.89 -15.41 12.74
CA ARG A 175 -8.73 -14.83 13.81
C ARG A 175 -9.78 -13.85 13.29
N ARG A 176 -9.49 -13.16 12.20
CA ARG A 176 -10.45 -12.30 11.50
C ARG A 176 -11.56 -13.15 10.89
N ASP A 177 -11.17 -14.18 10.12
CA ASP A 177 -12.11 -15.10 9.47
C ASP A 177 -13.01 -15.82 10.50
N GLU A 178 -12.44 -16.19 11.65
CA GLU A 178 -13.17 -16.84 12.77
C GLU A 178 -14.15 -15.88 13.48
N ARG A 179 -13.92 -14.57 13.44
CA ARG A 179 -14.85 -13.57 14.01
C ARG A 179 -16.02 -13.23 13.10
N GLY A 180 -16.00 -13.71 11.86
CA GLY A 180 -17.05 -13.41 10.89
C GLY A 180 -17.01 -11.94 10.40
N ASP A 181 -15.89 -11.26 10.59
CA ASP A 181 -15.67 -9.95 10.02
C ASP A 181 -15.60 -10.12 8.50
N LEU A 182 -16.70 -9.81 7.81
CA LEU A 182 -16.82 -9.97 6.38
C LEU A 182 -15.77 -9.10 5.68
N PRO A 183 -15.00 -9.64 4.71
CA PRO A 183 -14.08 -8.83 3.92
C PRO A 183 -14.87 -7.72 3.23
N GLY A 184 -14.52 -6.47 3.53
CA GLY A 184 -15.05 -5.32 2.78
C GLY A 184 -16.33 -4.70 3.28
N GLU A 185 -16.86 -5.04 4.45
CA GLU A 185 -18.02 -4.33 5.03
C GLU A 185 -17.68 -3.02 5.73
N THR A 186 -16.66 -2.33 5.28
CA THR A 186 -16.59 -0.90 5.53
C THR A 186 -17.05 -0.21 4.27
N ILE A 187 -18.34 -0.13 4.06
CA ILE A 187 -18.94 0.85 3.18
C ILE A 187 -18.64 2.19 3.83
N ILE A 188 -17.60 2.80 3.35
CA ILE A 188 -17.22 4.10 3.82
C ILE A 188 -17.95 5.10 2.96
N GLY A 189 -19.09 5.52 3.42
CA GLY A 189 -19.46 6.89 3.21
C GLY A 189 -18.49 7.76 4.01
N ASP A 190 -18.12 8.88 3.45
CA ASP A 190 -17.19 9.92 3.88
C ASP A 190 -17.04 10.15 5.41
N ALA A 191 -18.09 9.87 6.17
CA ALA A 191 -18.17 10.11 7.62
C ALA A 191 -17.33 9.13 8.48
N GLY A 192 -17.00 7.94 8.00
CA GLY A 192 -16.24 6.94 8.77
C GLY A 192 -14.75 7.24 8.77
N LEU A 193 -14.17 7.41 7.57
CA LEU A 193 -12.75 7.74 7.43
C LEU A 193 -12.43 9.11 8.02
N ALA A 194 -13.32 10.10 7.84
CA ALA A 194 -13.17 11.42 8.46
C ALA A 194 -13.15 11.36 9.99
N LYS A 195 -13.98 10.52 10.61
CA LYS A 195 -13.99 10.32 12.07
C LYS A 195 -12.74 9.60 12.56
N GLU A 196 -12.26 8.59 11.85
CA GLU A 196 -11.02 7.88 12.20
C GLU A 196 -9.80 8.80 12.07
N ILE A 197 -9.76 9.60 11.02
CA ILE A 197 -8.74 10.63 10.80
C ILE A 197 -8.77 11.69 11.90
N GLU A 198 -9.94 12.16 12.28
CA GLU A 198 -10.13 13.16 13.35
C GLU A 198 -9.69 12.59 14.71
N ALA A 199 -10.13 11.38 15.05
CA ALA A 199 -9.74 10.69 16.28
C ALA A 199 -8.21 10.48 16.35
N TRP A 200 -7.58 10.18 15.24
CA TRP A 200 -6.14 10.03 15.16
C TRP A 200 -5.40 11.38 15.29
N ARG A 201 -5.92 12.45 14.70
CA ARG A 201 -5.40 13.82 14.91
C ARG A 201 -5.49 14.24 16.38
N GLU A 202 -6.61 13.93 17.04
CA GLU A 202 -6.82 14.23 18.47
C GLU A 202 -5.84 13.44 19.36
N LEU A 203 -5.66 12.15 19.13
CA LEU A 203 -4.69 11.30 19.85
C LEU A 203 -3.27 11.80 19.68
N ARG A 204 -2.92 12.29 18.52
CA ARG A 204 -1.59 12.86 18.25
C ARG A 204 -1.38 14.22 18.86
N ALA A 205 -2.38 15.11 18.78
CA ALA A 205 -2.36 16.42 19.43
C ALA A 205 -2.27 16.31 20.96
N ALA A 206 -2.79 15.23 21.54
CA ALA A 206 -2.68 14.90 22.96
C ALA A 206 -1.31 14.35 23.39
N GLY A 207 -0.34 14.23 22.49
CA GLY A 207 1.05 13.82 22.81
C GLY A 207 1.20 12.35 23.24
N THR A 208 0.25 11.48 22.93
CA THR A 208 0.25 10.06 23.34
C THR A 208 1.07 9.16 22.42
N HIS A 209 2.04 9.69 21.70
CA HIS A 209 3.05 8.89 21.02
C HIS A 209 4.06 8.39 22.06
N GLY A 210 3.88 7.15 22.50
CA GLY A 210 4.86 6.48 23.36
C GLY A 210 4.31 5.65 24.50
N LEU A 211 3.01 5.42 24.61
CA LEU A 211 2.41 4.63 25.68
C LEU A 211 1.47 3.53 25.17
N LEU A 212 1.99 2.63 24.36
CA LEU A 212 1.47 1.26 24.29
C LEU A 212 2.70 0.35 24.22
N GLY A 213 3.22 0.04 25.42
CA GLY A 213 4.23 -0.99 25.66
C GLY A 213 3.63 -2.38 25.52
#